data_536177f6a6280739e65c9d03b58fa16e
#
_entry.id   536177f6a6280739e65c9d03b58fa16e
#
_cell.length_a   1.000
_cell.length_b   1.000
_cell.length_c   1.000
_cell.angle_alpha   90.00
_cell.angle_beta   90.00
_cell.angle_gamma   90.00
#
_symmetry.space_group_name_H-M   'P 1'
#
loop_
_entity.id
_entity.type
_entity.pdbx_description
1 polymer ?
#
loop_
_entity_poly.entity_id
_entity_poly.type
_entity_poly.pdbx_seq_one_letter_code
_entity_poly.pdbx_strand_id
1 'polypeptide(L)'
;MMAGSTPEPRIDELVARLTLDQKVRLLTGADFWALHDEPAVGLRTIVVSDGPSGVRGAVWDERDPSLNLPSATALAATWDPEIAYRYGVAAAHEARRKGVGVVLGPTI
;
A
#
# COMPACT_ATOMS: atom_id res chain seq x y z
N MET A 1 22.96 -23.12 0.14
CA MET A 1 22.73 -22.83 1.58
C MET A 1 21.53 -21.93 1.65
N MET A 2 20.33 -22.47 1.91
CA MET A 2 19.12 -21.69 2.08
C MET A 2 19.18 -21.00 3.44
N ALA A 3 19.22 -19.65 3.44
CA ALA A 3 19.07 -18.89 4.65
C ALA A 3 17.69 -19.22 5.23
N GLY A 4 17.67 -19.84 6.41
CA GLY A 4 16.44 -20.14 7.12
C GLY A 4 15.71 -18.82 7.40
N SER A 5 14.56 -18.63 6.77
CA SER A 5 13.68 -17.53 7.11
C SER A 5 13.26 -17.69 8.57
N THR A 6 13.60 -16.73 9.41
CA THR A 6 13.00 -16.64 10.74
C THR A 6 11.48 -16.68 10.53
N PRO A 7 10.73 -17.58 11.20
CA PRO A 7 9.29 -17.62 11.02
C PRO A 7 8.72 -16.26 11.41
N GLU A 8 7.96 -15.66 10.50
CA GLU A 8 7.25 -14.41 10.83
C GLU A 8 6.30 -14.68 11.99
N PRO A 9 6.26 -13.79 12.99
CA PRO A 9 5.32 -13.94 14.09
C PRO A 9 3.89 -13.94 13.51
N ARG A 10 3.06 -14.80 14.01
CA ARG A 10 1.66 -14.87 13.59
C ARG A 10 0.95 -13.56 13.95
N ILE A 11 0.06 -13.10 13.10
CA ILE A 11 -0.66 -11.83 13.30
C ILE A 11 -1.44 -11.83 14.62
N ASP A 12 -2.06 -12.94 14.98
CA ASP A 12 -2.78 -13.09 16.25
C ASP A 12 -1.86 -12.94 17.48
N GLU A 13 -0.61 -13.39 17.42
CA GLU A 13 0.39 -13.16 18.46
C GLU A 13 0.76 -11.68 18.60
N LEU A 14 0.92 -10.98 17.47
CA LEU A 14 1.17 -9.54 17.47
C LEU A 14 -0.03 -8.78 18.04
N VAL A 15 -1.24 -9.12 17.61
CA VAL A 15 -2.49 -8.51 18.11
C VAL A 15 -2.69 -8.77 19.61
N ALA A 16 -2.32 -9.95 20.12
CA ALA A 16 -2.43 -10.27 21.55
C ALA A 16 -1.51 -9.41 22.42
N ARG A 17 -0.43 -8.87 21.87
CA ARG A 17 0.51 -7.98 22.59
C ARG A 17 0.01 -6.54 22.72
N LEU A 18 -1.02 -6.15 21.96
CA LEU A 18 -1.56 -4.80 21.94
C LEU A 18 -2.63 -4.61 23.02
N THR A 19 -2.61 -3.45 23.67
CA THR A 19 -3.70 -2.97 24.51
C THR A 19 -4.94 -2.63 23.69
N LEU A 20 -6.08 -2.46 24.33
CA LEU A 20 -7.30 -2.05 23.64
C LEU A 20 -7.13 -0.69 22.96
N ASP A 21 -6.50 0.28 23.62
CA ASP A 21 -6.28 1.62 23.08
C ASP A 21 -5.38 1.58 21.84
N GLN A 22 -4.32 0.75 21.85
CA GLN A 22 -3.47 0.55 20.68
C GLN A 22 -4.25 -0.07 19.51
N LYS A 23 -5.10 -1.06 19.80
CA LYS A 23 -5.96 -1.68 18.77
C LYS A 23 -6.92 -0.67 18.17
N VAL A 24 -7.57 0.16 18.99
CA VAL A 24 -8.48 1.22 18.53
C VAL A 24 -7.72 2.25 17.70
N ARG A 25 -6.54 2.67 18.14
CA ARG A 25 -5.69 3.61 17.42
C ARG A 25 -5.34 3.12 16.02
N LEU A 26 -5.03 1.82 15.86
CA LEU A 26 -4.71 1.23 14.56
C LEU A 26 -5.89 1.17 13.58
N LEU A 27 -7.13 1.34 14.06
CA LEU A 27 -8.32 1.40 13.21
C LEU A 27 -8.60 2.81 12.68
N THR A 28 -7.80 3.79 13.05
CA THR A 28 -7.92 5.18 12.62
C THR A 28 -6.70 5.63 11.84
N GLY A 29 -6.85 6.67 11.01
CA GLY A 29 -5.71 7.32 10.37
C GLY A 29 -4.92 8.19 11.35
N ALA A 30 -3.61 8.26 11.16
CA ALA A 30 -2.76 9.22 11.82
C ALA A 30 -2.94 10.61 11.21
N ASP A 31 -3.14 10.64 9.91
CA ASP A 31 -3.53 11.80 9.12
C ASP A 31 -4.37 11.36 7.90
N PHE A 32 -4.47 12.22 6.89
CA PHE A 32 -5.30 11.97 5.72
C PHE A 32 -4.82 10.76 4.89
N TRP A 33 -3.51 10.48 4.86
CA TRP A 33 -2.89 9.45 4.03
C TRP A 33 -2.04 8.45 4.80
N ALA A 34 -1.85 8.64 6.11
CA ALA A 34 -1.01 7.76 6.91
C ALA A 34 -1.79 7.01 7.97
N LEU A 35 -1.47 5.73 8.13
CA LEU A 35 -1.89 4.94 9.27
C LEU A 35 -0.90 5.14 10.42
N HIS A 36 -1.35 4.92 11.66
CA HIS A 36 -0.48 4.98 12.82
C HIS A 36 0.59 3.89 12.77
N ASP A 37 1.78 4.24 13.24
CA ASP A 37 2.78 3.26 13.64
C ASP A 37 2.39 2.60 14.98
N GLU A 38 2.96 1.44 15.26
CA GLU A 38 2.84 0.79 16.57
C GLU A 38 4.15 0.08 16.92
N PRO A 39 5.04 0.79 17.63
CA PRO A 39 6.37 0.26 17.98
C PRO A 39 6.34 -1.00 18.84
N ALA A 40 5.27 -1.20 19.64
CA ALA A 40 5.13 -2.40 20.50
C ALA A 40 5.15 -3.71 19.69
N VAL A 41 4.77 -3.66 18.41
CA VAL A 41 4.79 -4.80 17.50
C VAL A 41 5.68 -4.56 16.28
N GLY A 42 6.47 -3.50 16.26
CA GLY A 42 7.38 -3.18 15.17
C GLY A 42 6.68 -2.68 13.89
N LEU A 43 5.42 -2.26 13.99
CA LEU A 43 4.67 -1.73 12.87
C LEU A 43 5.10 -0.29 12.60
N ARG A 44 5.57 -0.04 11.37
CA ARG A 44 5.90 1.31 10.88
C ARG A 44 4.65 1.99 10.33
N THR A 45 4.67 3.31 10.28
CA THR A 45 3.69 4.10 9.53
C THR A 45 3.56 3.56 8.11
N ILE A 46 2.32 3.33 7.69
CA ILE A 46 1.98 2.92 6.33
C ILE A 46 1.29 4.10 5.66
N VAL A 47 1.84 4.54 4.54
CA VAL A 47 1.20 5.55 3.69
C VAL A 47 0.28 4.85 2.70
N VAL A 48 -0.95 5.29 2.64
CA VAL A 48 -1.94 4.86 1.65
C VAL A 48 -2.10 5.95 0.59
N SER A 49 -2.53 5.60 -0.60
CA SER A 49 -2.80 6.56 -1.66
C SER A 49 -3.93 6.09 -2.55
N ASP A 50 -4.72 7.00 -3.02
CA ASP A 50 -5.60 6.78 -4.15
C ASP A 50 -4.84 6.87 -5.49
N GLY A 51 -5.58 6.83 -6.58
CA GLY A 51 -5.06 6.90 -7.94
C GLY A 51 -4.65 5.53 -8.48
N PRO A 52 -5.58 4.57 -8.61
CA PRO A 52 -5.30 3.26 -9.19
C PRO A 52 -4.82 3.33 -10.64
N SER A 53 -5.16 4.40 -11.35
CA SER A 53 -4.66 4.68 -12.71
C SER A 53 -3.58 5.76 -12.75
N GLY A 54 -3.05 6.15 -11.60
CA GLY A 54 -1.98 7.14 -11.44
C GLY A 54 -1.79 7.44 -9.95
N VAL A 55 -0.82 6.78 -9.32
CA VAL A 55 -0.59 6.89 -7.88
C VAL A 55 -0.29 8.32 -7.47
N ARG A 56 -1.18 8.94 -6.70
CA ARG A 56 -1.03 10.34 -6.30
C ARG A 56 0.09 10.55 -5.29
N GLY A 57 0.17 9.69 -4.29
CA GLY A 57 1.05 9.88 -3.13
C GLY A 57 0.41 10.73 -2.03
N ALA A 58 1.15 10.94 -0.95
CA ALA A 58 0.67 11.68 0.21
C ALA A 58 0.66 13.21 -0.01
N VAL A 59 1.46 13.69 -0.96
CA VAL A 59 1.62 15.13 -1.24
C VAL A 59 1.03 15.45 -2.60
N TRP A 60 0.22 16.51 -2.64
CA TRP A 60 -0.29 17.05 -3.89
C TRP A 60 0.69 18.08 -4.42
N ASP A 61 1.62 17.66 -5.25
CA ASP A 61 2.66 18.53 -5.83
C ASP A 61 2.77 18.29 -7.34
N GLU A 62 2.48 19.30 -8.13
CA GLU A 62 2.57 19.24 -9.60
C GLU A 62 4.01 18.99 -10.10
N ARG A 63 5.01 19.25 -9.26
CA ARG A 63 6.43 18.98 -9.56
C ARG A 63 6.81 17.52 -9.37
N ASP A 64 5.96 16.72 -8.75
CA ASP A 64 6.12 15.27 -8.58
C ASP A 64 4.99 14.49 -9.29
N PRO A 65 4.96 14.54 -10.65
CA PRO A 65 3.93 13.87 -11.42
C PRO A 65 4.03 12.35 -11.25
N SER A 66 2.93 11.66 -11.51
CA SER A 66 2.86 10.21 -11.58
C SER A 66 2.66 9.74 -13.01
N LEU A 67 3.10 8.51 -13.28
CA LEU A 67 2.76 7.81 -14.50
C LEU A 67 1.23 7.67 -14.58
N ASN A 68 0.64 8.19 -15.64
CA ASN A 68 -0.77 8.02 -15.94
C ASN A 68 -0.98 6.69 -16.66
N LEU A 69 -1.66 5.78 -16.00
CA LEU A 69 -1.97 4.45 -16.50
C LEU A 69 -3.36 4.43 -17.15
N PRO A 70 -3.63 3.47 -18.05
CA PRO A 70 -4.96 3.27 -18.61
C PRO A 70 -6.03 3.07 -17.53
N SER A 71 -7.29 3.37 -17.85
CA SER A 71 -8.42 3.09 -16.95
C SER A 71 -8.57 1.58 -16.70
N ALA A 72 -9.24 1.23 -15.61
CA ALA A 72 -9.55 -0.17 -15.30
C ALA A 72 -10.36 -0.83 -16.42
N THR A 73 -11.29 -0.10 -17.06
CA THR A 73 -12.04 -0.59 -18.22
C THR A 73 -11.14 -0.90 -19.41
N ALA A 74 -10.19 -0.01 -19.71
CA ALA A 74 -9.25 -0.24 -20.80
C ALA A 74 -8.33 -1.44 -20.51
N LEU A 75 -7.89 -1.59 -19.26
CA LEU A 75 -7.10 -2.74 -18.85
C LEU A 75 -7.90 -4.04 -18.99
N ALA A 76 -9.14 -4.07 -18.49
CA ALA A 76 -10.01 -5.23 -18.58
C ALA A 76 -10.33 -5.61 -20.05
N ALA A 77 -10.48 -4.63 -20.93
CA ALA A 77 -10.74 -4.86 -22.35
C ALA A 77 -9.59 -5.58 -23.09
N THR A 78 -8.41 -5.64 -22.52
CA THR A 78 -7.29 -6.40 -23.11
C THR A 78 -7.49 -7.90 -23.02
N TRP A 79 -8.24 -8.38 -22.03
CA TRP A 79 -8.38 -9.82 -21.71
C TRP A 79 -7.03 -10.55 -21.55
N ASP A 80 -5.97 -9.82 -21.21
CA ASP A 80 -4.60 -10.33 -21.14
C ASP A 80 -4.06 -10.20 -19.71
N PRO A 81 -3.90 -11.32 -18.97
CA PRO A 81 -3.34 -11.31 -17.62
C PRO A 81 -1.91 -10.78 -17.54
N GLU A 82 -1.11 -10.93 -18.60
CA GLU A 82 0.26 -10.40 -18.62
C GLU A 82 0.26 -8.86 -18.66
N ILE A 83 -0.65 -8.25 -19.39
CA ILE A 83 -0.83 -6.80 -19.37
C ILE A 83 -1.28 -6.34 -17.98
N ALA A 84 -2.19 -7.07 -17.32
CA ALA A 84 -2.62 -6.77 -15.96
C ALA A 84 -1.45 -6.85 -14.97
N TYR A 85 -0.58 -7.85 -15.09
CA TYR A 85 0.63 -7.97 -14.28
C TYR A 85 1.57 -6.78 -14.49
N ARG A 86 1.86 -6.43 -15.74
CA ARG A 86 2.74 -5.28 -16.08
C ARG A 86 2.16 -3.95 -15.59
N TYR A 87 0.85 -3.79 -15.64
CA TYR A 87 0.15 -2.65 -15.07
C TYR A 87 0.41 -2.55 -13.56
N GLY A 88 0.24 -3.65 -12.82
CA GLY A 88 0.51 -3.71 -11.39
C GLY A 88 1.98 -3.39 -11.06
N VAL A 89 2.93 -3.89 -11.87
CA VAL A 89 4.36 -3.57 -11.73
C VAL A 89 4.61 -2.06 -11.89
N ALA A 90 4.03 -1.44 -12.91
CA ALA A 90 4.17 0.00 -13.15
C ALA A 90 3.59 0.83 -11.99
N ALA A 91 2.39 0.49 -11.51
CA ALA A 91 1.78 1.14 -10.35
C ALA A 91 2.64 0.96 -9.09
N ALA A 92 3.21 -0.23 -8.86
CA ALA A 92 4.06 -0.51 -7.71
C ALA A 92 5.38 0.29 -7.74
N HIS A 93 5.96 0.51 -8.92
CA HIS A 93 7.14 1.37 -9.07
C HIS A 93 6.84 2.82 -8.67
N GLU A 94 5.72 3.38 -9.14
CA GLU A 94 5.29 4.73 -8.75
C GLU A 94 4.99 4.82 -7.26
N ALA A 95 4.28 3.83 -6.70
CA ALA A 95 3.99 3.77 -5.27
C ALA A 95 5.27 3.79 -4.43
N ARG A 96 6.26 2.96 -4.77
CA ARG A 96 7.55 2.93 -4.07
C ARG A 96 8.30 4.24 -4.19
N ARG A 97 8.32 4.86 -5.37
CA ARG A 97 8.97 6.15 -5.59
C ARG A 97 8.37 7.24 -4.69
N LYS A 98 7.06 7.19 -4.47
CA LYS A 98 6.31 8.14 -3.64
C LYS A 98 6.21 7.74 -2.16
N GLY A 99 6.86 6.66 -1.73
CA GLY A 99 6.80 6.18 -0.36
C GLY A 99 5.44 5.59 0.05
N VAL A 100 4.61 5.23 -0.92
CA VAL A 100 3.28 4.65 -0.69
C VAL A 100 3.40 3.15 -0.46
N GLY A 101 2.83 2.68 0.65
CA GLY A 101 2.78 1.26 1.02
C GLY A 101 1.54 0.52 0.50
N VAL A 102 0.44 1.25 0.34
CA VAL A 102 -0.84 0.68 -0.13
C VAL A 102 -1.48 1.61 -1.15
N VAL A 103 -1.74 1.12 -2.35
CA VAL A 103 -2.56 1.80 -3.35
C VAL A 103 -4.00 1.34 -3.19
N LEU A 104 -4.92 2.30 -3.04
CA LEU A 104 -6.36 2.03 -2.92
C LEU A 104 -6.93 1.76 -4.31
N GLY A 105 -6.96 0.52 -4.69
CA GLY A 105 -7.39 0.02 -6.00
C GLY A 105 -7.29 -1.50 -6.07
N PRO A 106 -7.69 -2.12 -7.20
CA PRO A 106 -8.28 -1.48 -8.39
C PRO A 106 -9.70 -0.96 -8.14
N THR A 107 -10.16 -0.08 -9.03
CA THR A 107 -11.56 0.35 -9.09
C THR A 107 -12.37 -0.71 -9.83
N ILE A 108 -13.43 -1.18 -9.22
CA ILE A 108 -14.35 -2.18 -9.78
C ILE A 108 -15.78 -1.64 -9.77
#